data_1b81524908aacc2ea0b7f838a5494f3f
#
_entry.id   1b81524908aacc2ea0b7f838a5494f3f
#
_cell.length_a   1.000
_cell.length_b   1.000
_cell.length_c   1.000
_cell.angle_alpha   90.00
_cell.angle_beta   90.00
_cell.angle_gamma   90.00
#
_symmetry.space_group_name_H-M   'P 1'
#
loop_
_entity.id
_entity.type
_entity.pdbx_description
1 polymer ?
#
loop_
_entity_poly.entity_id
_entity_poly.type
_entity_poly.pdbx_seq_one_letter_code
_entity_poly.pdbx_strand_id
1 'polypeptide(L)'
;MYRVITREGVSRVKAEMTDKIVVLVTCASAGQARKIARALVAARLAACGNVVEAPVRSIFRWKGRVESAKEFLLVVKTSRKRFAAVERTVRELHSYDVPEIIAIPIAVGSRDYLKWISESVRPAKK
;
A
#
# COMPACT_ATOMS: atom_id res chain seq x y z
N MET A 1 -11.98 -9.71 0.02
CA MET A 1 -11.53 -9.93 -1.34
C MET A 1 -12.65 -9.75 -2.33
N TYR A 2 -12.37 -9.03 -3.39
CA TYR A 2 -13.29 -8.82 -4.47
C TYR A 2 -13.61 -10.14 -5.18
N ARG A 3 -14.88 -10.37 -5.48
CA ARG A 3 -15.31 -11.62 -6.07
C ARG A 3 -16.47 -11.38 -7.04
N VAL A 4 -16.34 -11.90 -8.24
CA VAL A 4 -17.40 -11.91 -9.23
C VAL A 4 -17.78 -13.36 -9.49
N ILE A 5 -19.05 -13.66 -9.44
CA ILE A 5 -19.52 -15.01 -9.74
C ILE A 5 -19.94 -15.05 -11.20
N THR A 6 -19.24 -15.86 -11.97
CA THR A 6 -19.51 -16.08 -13.38
C THR A 6 -19.71 -17.56 -13.63
N ARG A 7 -20.01 -17.93 -14.87
CA ARG A 7 -20.06 -19.33 -15.25
C ARG A 7 -18.74 -20.03 -15.00
N GLU A 8 -17.64 -19.31 -15.28
CA GLU A 8 -16.28 -19.83 -15.12
C GLU A 8 -15.83 -19.78 -13.68
N GLY A 9 -16.59 -19.11 -12.83
CA GLY A 9 -16.33 -19.07 -11.41
C GLY A 9 -15.20 -18.16 -10.99
N VAL A 10 -14.73 -18.41 -9.78
CA VAL A 10 -13.76 -17.52 -9.10
C VAL A 10 -12.41 -17.50 -9.80
N SER A 11 -12.01 -18.62 -10.41
CA SER A 11 -10.68 -18.70 -11.02
C SER A 11 -10.52 -17.71 -12.17
N ARG A 12 -11.59 -17.43 -12.91
CA ARG A 12 -11.52 -16.45 -13.98
C ARG A 12 -11.27 -15.04 -13.46
N VAL A 13 -11.98 -14.66 -12.40
CA VAL A 13 -11.78 -13.35 -11.77
C VAL A 13 -10.34 -13.22 -11.30
N LYS A 14 -9.82 -14.28 -10.67
CA LYS A 14 -8.46 -14.30 -10.17
C LYS A 14 -7.43 -14.16 -11.30
N ALA A 15 -7.68 -14.80 -12.43
CA ALA A 15 -6.78 -14.74 -13.58
C ALA A 15 -6.76 -13.36 -14.24
N GLU A 16 -7.84 -12.58 -14.06
CA GLU A 16 -7.93 -11.23 -14.63
C GLU A 16 -7.28 -10.17 -13.74
N MET A 17 -6.97 -10.49 -12.51
CA MET A 17 -6.33 -9.54 -11.61
C MET A 17 -4.87 -9.32 -11.98
N THR A 18 -4.42 -8.10 -11.79
CA THR A 18 -3.01 -7.78 -12.02
C THR A 18 -2.17 -8.23 -10.81
N ASP A 19 -0.86 -8.20 -10.95
CA ASP A 19 0.03 -8.44 -9.82
C ASP A 19 0.37 -7.15 -9.07
N LYS A 20 -0.36 -6.07 -9.37
CA LYS A 20 -0.15 -4.79 -8.72
C LYS A 20 -1.06 -4.64 -7.52
N ILE A 21 -0.60 -3.89 -6.54
CA ILE A 21 -1.34 -3.68 -5.30
C ILE A 21 -1.28 -2.22 -4.87
N VAL A 22 -2.28 -1.83 -4.10
CA VAL A 22 -2.28 -0.57 -3.38
C VAL A 22 -2.07 -0.91 -1.91
N VAL A 23 -1.05 -0.32 -1.29
CA VAL A 23 -0.79 -0.54 0.14
C VAL A 23 -1.25 0.71 0.88
N LEU A 24 -2.06 0.51 1.91
CA LEU A 24 -2.53 1.60 2.76
C LEU A 24 -1.77 1.59 4.07
N VAL A 25 -1.30 2.77 4.46
CA VAL A 25 -0.60 2.98 5.74
C VAL A 25 -1.17 4.25 6.35
N THR A 26 -1.46 4.23 7.65
CA THR A 26 -1.82 5.45 8.37
C THR A 26 -0.65 5.86 9.26
N CYS A 27 -0.35 7.15 9.27
CA CYS A 27 0.81 7.70 9.96
C CYS A 27 0.40 8.78 10.95
N ALA A 28 1.21 9.00 11.97
CA ALA A 28 0.92 9.99 13.00
C ALA A 28 1.05 11.42 12.48
N SER A 29 1.84 11.64 11.42
CA SER A 29 2.03 12.97 10.85
C SER A 29 2.23 12.86 9.35
N ALA A 30 1.96 13.96 8.65
CA ALA A 30 2.22 14.04 7.21
C ALA A 30 3.73 13.91 6.93
N GLY A 31 4.55 14.47 7.82
CA GLY A 31 6.01 14.36 7.69
C GLY A 31 6.50 12.92 7.73
N GLN A 32 5.95 12.11 8.63
CA GLN A 32 6.29 10.69 8.69
C GLN A 32 5.85 9.98 7.41
N ALA A 33 4.65 10.26 6.94
CA ALA A 33 4.15 9.65 5.70
C ALA A 33 5.05 10.01 4.51
N ARG A 34 5.49 11.26 4.41
CA ARG A 34 6.40 11.68 3.34
C ARG A 34 7.75 10.96 3.44
N LYS A 35 8.27 10.83 4.65
CA LYS A 35 9.55 10.14 4.87
C LYS A 35 9.48 8.69 4.43
N ILE A 36 8.41 8.01 4.81
CA ILE A 36 8.20 6.61 4.42
C ILE A 36 8.05 6.50 2.91
N ALA A 37 7.24 7.36 2.30
CA ALA A 37 7.03 7.35 0.85
C ALA A 37 8.35 7.53 0.09
N ARG A 38 9.18 8.50 0.50
CA ARG A 38 10.47 8.73 -0.14
C ARG A 38 11.39 7.52 -0.03
N ALA A 39 11.43 6.91 1.15
CA ALA A 39 12.29 5.74 1.35
C ALA A 39 11.87 4.59 0.46
N LEU A 40 10.57 4.34 0.34
CA LEU A 40 10.07 3.24 -0.49
C LEU A 40 10.36 3.47 -1.96
N VAL A 41 10.13 4.69 -2.45
CA VAL A 41 10.34 5.00 -3.86
C VAL A 41 11.83 5.01 -4.19
N ALA A 42 12.66 5.59 -3.32
CA ALA A 42 14.11 5.63 -3.53
C ALA A 42 14.71 4.23 -3.59
N ALA A 43 14.20 3.31 -2.80
CA ALA A 43 14.70 1.93 -2.76
C ALA A 43 14.06 1.03 -3.82
N ARG A 44 13.24 1.58 -4.71
CA ARG A 44 12.53 0.85 -5.77
C ARG A 44 11.60 -0.23 -5.21
N LEU A 45 11.10 -0.01 -4.02
CA LEU A 45 10.11 -0.89 -3.38
C LEU A 45 8.70 -0.45 -3.73
N ALA A 46 8.52 0.78 -4.17
CA ALA A 46 7.24 1.31 -4.62
C ALA A 46 7.45 2.20 -5.82
N ALA A 47 6.46 2.23 -6.70
CA ALA A 47 6.48 3.13 -7.83
C ALA A 47 6.04 4.53 -7.42
N CYS A 48 5.13 4.61 -6.44
CA CYS A 48 4.50 5.87 -6.07
C CYS A 48 3.99 5.77 -4.63
N GLY A 49 4.10 6.89 -3.92
CA GLY A 49 3.45 7.05 -2.63
C GLY A 49 2.69 8.37 -2.63
N ASN A 50 1.38 8.29 -2.49
CA ASN A 50 0.54 9.48 -2.37
C ASN A 50 0.32 9.76 -0.89
N VAL A 51 0.71 10.94 -0.44
CA VAL A 51 0.47 11.38 0.92
C VAL A 51 -0.75 12.29 0.92
N VAL A 52 -1.78 11.89 1.65
CA VAL A 52 -2.95 12.75 1.83
C VAL A 52 -2.59 13.70 2.96
N GLU A 53 -2.45 15.00 2.64
CA GLU A 53 -1.94 15.97 3.61
C GLU A 53 -3.03 16.61 4.47
N ALA A 54 -4.26 16.14 4.33
CA ALA A 54 -5.34 16.49 5.24
C ALA A 54 -5.57 15.31 6.18
N PRO A 55 -5.73 15.53 7.48
CA PRO A 55 -5.85 14.42 8.42
C PRO A 55 -7.19 13.69 8.29
N VAL A 56 -7.17 12.40 8.65
CA VAL A 56 -8.38 11.64 8.87
C VAL A 56 -8.54 11.42 10.37
N ARG A 57 -9.79 11.27 10.83
CA ARG A 57 -10.08 10.92 12.21
C ARG A 57 -10.32 9.41 12.24
N SER A 58 -9.38 8.68 12.82
CA SER A 58 -9.50 7.23 12.94
C SER A 58 -10.14 6.90 14.29
N ILE A 59 -11.12 6.01 14.27
CA ILE A 59 -11.78 5.54 15.48
C ILE A 59 -11.57 4.04 15.50
N PHE A 60 -11.00 3.51 16.58
CA PHE A 60 -10.55 2.12 16.59
C PHE A 60 -10.59 1.56 18.00
N ARG A 61 -10.52 0.24 18.10
CA ARG A 61 -10.44 -0.43 19.40
C ARG A 61 -8.98 -0.76 19.70
N TRP A 62 -8.55 -0.38 20.89
CA TRP A 62 -7.18 -0.66 21.33
C TRP A 62 -7.22 -0.98 22.83
N LYS A 63 -6.70 -2.15 23.18
CA LYS A 63 -6.64 -2.61 24.58
C LYS A 63 -7.98 -2.53 25.28
N GLY A 64 -9.04 -2.98 24.59
CA GLY A 64 -10.39 -3.05 25.14
C GLY A 64 -11.14 -1.73 25.18
N ARG A 65 -10.58 -0.65 24.61
CA ARG A 65 -11.20 0.67 24.65
C ARG A 65 -11.40 1.21 23.24
N VAL A 66 -12.40 2.06 23.09
CA VAL A 66 -12.61 2.79 21.84
C VAL A 66 -11.78 4.07 21.92
N GLU A 67 -10.87 4.23 20.99
CA GLU A 67 -9.96 5.36 20.91
C GLU A 67 -10.17 6.12 19.62
N SER A 68 -9.65 7.33 19.55
CA SER A 68 -9.62 8.07 18.29
C SER A 68 -8.29 8.79 18.17
N ALA A 69 -7.87 8.97 16.92
CA ALA A 69 -6.62 9.67 16.64
C ALA A 69 -6.72 10.37 15.30
N LYS A 70 -5.97 11.46 15.19
CA LYS A 70 -5.78 12.16 13.93
C LYS A 70 -4.63 11.46 13.22
N GLU A 71 -4.87 11.02 11.98
CA GLU A 71 -3.86 10.30 11.23
C GLU A 71 -3.77 10.81 9.80
N PHE A 72 -2.68 10.46 9.13
CA PHE A 72 -2.44 10.87 7.75
C PHE A 72 -2.28 9.61 6.90
N LEU A 73 -3.03 9.55 5.81
CA LEU A 73 -3.08 8.37 4.96
C LEU A 73 -1.96 8.42 3.92
N LEU A 74 -1.23 7.32 3.80
CA LEU A 74 -0.25 7.09 2.74
C LEU A 74 -0.78 5.97 1.85
N VAL A 75 -0.84 6.24 0.55
CA VAL A 75 -1.33 5.29 -0.46
C VAL A 75 -0.15 4.93 -1.35
N VAL A 76 0.26 3.68 -1.33
CA VAL A 76 1.46 3.20 -2.03
C VAL A 76 1.04 2.31 -3.19
N LYS A 77 1.66 2.50 -4.37
CA LYS A 77 1.44 1.61 -5.51
C LYS A 77 2.70 0.83 -5.79
N THR A 78 2.56 -0.49 -5.86
CA THR A 78 3.71 -1.36 -6.06
C THR A 78 3.24 -2.71 -6.64
N SER A 79 4.17 -3.64 -6.79
CA SER A 79 3.86 -5.01 -7.18
C SER A 79 3.75 -5.90 -5.95
N ARG A 80 2.92 -6.92 -6.06
CA ARG A 80 2.68 -7.86 -4.94
C ARG A 80 3.98 -8.43 -4.37
N LYS A 81 4.93 -8.76 -5.24
CA LYS A 81 6.20 -9.36 -4.79
C LYS A 81 7.06 -8.41 -3.96
N ARG A 82 6.76 -7.12 -3.96
CA ARG A 82 7.49 -6.15 -3.14
C ARG A 82 6.88 -5.96 -1.76
N PHE A 83 5.72 -6.54 -1.49
CA PHE A 83 4.98 -6.27 -0.25
C PHE A 83 5.82 -6.55 1.00
N ALA A 84 6.50 -7.69 1.07
CA ALA A 84 7.28 -8.04 2.26
C ALA A 84 8.36 -6.99 2.56
N ALA A 85 9.03 -6.50 1.51
CA ALA A 85 10.06 -5.47 1.68
C ALA A 85 9.44 -4.12 2.03
N VAL A 86 8.27 -3.80 1.46
CA VAL A 86 7.53 -2.60 1.83
C VAL A 86 7.16 -2.65 3.32
N GLU A 87 6.60 -3.77 3.75
CA GLU A 87 6.20 -3.93 5.15
C GLU A 87 7.40 -3.74 6.08
N ARG A 88 8.52 -4.35 5.75
CA ARG A 88 9.73 -4.24 6.57
C ARG A 88 10.19 -2.79 6.69
N THR A 89 10.25 -2.09 5.57
CA THR A 89 10.71 -0.69 5.56
C THR A 89 9.74 0.21 6.32
N VAL A 90 8.43 0.02 6.13
CA VAL A 90 7.44 0.80 6.87
C VAL A 90 7.59 0.57 8.37
N ARG A 91 7.74 -0.68 8.80
CA ARG A 91 7.90 -0.98 10.22
C ARG A 91 9.13 -0.31 10.82
N GLU A 92 10.22 -0.27 10.06
CA GLU A 92 11.47 0.34 10.54
C GLU A 92 11.34 1.85 10.74
N LEU A 93 10.49 2.50 9.94
CA LEU A 93 10.37 3.96 9.95
C LEU A 93 9.14 4.47 10.69
N HIS A 94 8.22 3.58 11.03
CA HIS A 94 6.95 3.98 11.63
C HIS A 94 7.09 4.12 13.14
N SER A 95 6.34 5.09 13.71
CA SER A 95 6.37 5.34 15.15
C SER A 95 5.48 4.41 15.96
N TYR A 96 4.56 3.70 15.33
CA TYR A 96 3.65 2.79 16.03
C TYR A 96 4.26 1.40 16.18
N ASP A 97 3.92 0.72 17.28
CA ASP A 97 4.30 -0.67 17.46
C ASP A 97 3.58 -1.58 16.47
N VAL A 98 2.31 -1.28 16.20
CA VAL A 98 1.48 -2.08 15.28
C VAL A 98 0.86 -1.13 14.25
N PRO A 99 1.62 -0.75 13.21
CA PRO A 99 1.09 0.15 12.18
C PRO A 99 0.14 -0.58 11.24
N GLU A 100 -0.83 0.16 10.69
CA GLU A 100 -1.66 -0.37 9.61
C GLU A 100 -0.81 -0.48 8.36
N ILE A 101 -0.69 -1.68 7.82
CA ILE A 101 0.00 -1.95 6.54
C ILE A 101 -0.82 -3.03 5.86
N ILE A 102 -1.72 -2.63 4.98
CA ILE A 102 -2.58 -3.59 4.29
C ILE A 102 -2.49 -3.35 2.79
N ALA A 103 -2.69 -4.43 2.02
CA ALA A 103 -2.61 -4.37 0.58
C ALA A 103 -3.94 -4.76 -0.04
N ILE A 104 -4.35 -4.00 -1.06
CA ILE A 104 -5.55 -4.25 -1.83
C ILE A 104 -5.11 -4.55 -3.25
N PRO A 105 -5.56 -5.68 -3.84
CA PRO A 105 -5.18 -5.97 -5.22
C PRO A 105 -5.80 -4.95 -6.18
N ILE A 106 -5.04 -4.57 -7.20
CA ILE A 106 -5.57 -3.78 -8.29
C ILE A 106 -6.13 -4.76 -9.31
N ALA A 107 -7.45 -4.83 -9.40
CA ALA A 107 -8.11 -5.78 -10.29
C ALA A 107 -7.82 -5.47 -11.75
N VAL A 108 -7.99 -4.21 -12.14
CA VAL A 108 -7.72 -3.75 -13.51
C VAL A 108 -7.11 -2.36 -13.44
N GLY A 109 -6.36 -1.98 -14.46
CA GLY A 109 -5.79 -0.65 -14.54
C GLY A 109 -5.34 -0.35 -15.96
N SER A 110 -5.01 0.91 -16.22
CA SER A 110 -4.47 1.32 -17.49
C SER A 110 -3.19 0.53 -17.77
N ARG A 111 -3.08 -0.02 -18.98
CA ARG A 111 -1.91 -0.84 -19.35
C ARG A 111 -0.61 -0.08 -19.15
N ASP A 112 -0.57 1.16 -19.59
CA ASP A 112 0.65 1.96 -19.49
C ASP A 112 1.02 2.26 -18.06
N TYR A 113 0.03 2.54 -17.21
CA TYR A 113 0.28 2.81 -15.81
C TYR A 113 0.79 1.56 -15.07
N LEU A 114 0.17 0.41 -15.32
CA LEU A 114 0.60 -0.85 -14.71
C LEU A 114 2.02 -1.21 -15.15
N LYS A 115 2.34 -0.96 -16.42
CA LYS A 115 3.69 -1.18 -16.93
C LYS A 115 4.69 -0.26 -16.23
N TRP A 116 4.31 0.99 -16.02
CA TRP A 116 5.15 1.95 -15.32
C TRP A 116 5.43 1.49 -13.88
N ILE A 117 4.42 0.93 -13.18
CA ILE A 117 4.65 0.36 -11.86
C ILE A 117 5.70 -0.74 -11.94
N SER A 118 5.55 -1.67 -12.89
CA SER A 118 6.50 -2.78 -13.05
C SER A 118 7.93 -2.29 -13.24
N GLU A 119 8.11 -1.31 -14.10
CA GLU A 119 9.43 -0.78 -14.40
C GLU A 119 10.03 -0.04 -13.20
N SER A 120 9.19 0.67 -12.46
CA SER A 120 9.64 1.49 -11.34
C SER A 120 10.13 0.65 -10.16
N VAL A 121 9.56 -0.55 -9.99
CA VAL A 121 9.94 -1.41 -8.87
C VAL A 121 10.89 -2.53 -9.28
N ARG A 122 11.41 -2.47 -10.52
CA ARG A 122 12.43 -3.41 -10.95
C ARG A 122 13.71 -3.13 -10.17
N PRO A 123 14.38 -4.18 -9.63
CA PRO A 123 15.64 -3.95 -8.92
C PRO A 123 16.66 -3.25 -9.79
N ALA A 124 17.48 -2.40 -9.17
CA ALA A 124 18.53 -1.72 -9.89
C ALA A 124 19.53 -2.74 -10.44
N LYS A 125 20.05 -2.48 -11.63
CA LYS A 125 21.10 -3.30 -12.21
C LYS A 125 22.40 -3.09 -11.43
N LYS A 126 23.12 -4.16 -11.25
CA LYS A 126 24.44 -4.09 -10.65
C LYS A 126 25.50 -3.73 -11.68
#